data_2a2b16d6f208279ae3c4b95a930c6072
#
_entry.id   2a2b16d6f208279ae3c4b95a930c6072
#
_cell.length_a   1.000
_cell.length_b   1.000
_cell.length_c   1.000
_cell.angle_alpha   90.00
_cell.angle_beta   90.00
_cell.angle_gamma   90.00
#
_symmetry.space_group_name_H-M   'P 1'
#
loop_
_entity.id
_entity.type
_entity.pdbx_description
1 polymer ?
#
loop_
_entity_poly.entity_id
_entity_poly.type
_entity_poly.pdbx_seq_one_letter_code
_entity_poly.pdbx_strand_id
1 'polypeptide(L)'
;EESVDFGLKHQKLTVIKISENDNSWVDKLKDIDVFISCLASRSGEPKDAHCVDFKLNNLLLEKAKAIECAQFILLSAICVQKPKLAFQFEKLAFEERLRNSGLNFSIIRPTAYFKSLSGQIENIKKGKPYIYFGDGKLTQCNPISEKDLSLFILSCISDKNKWKKILPIGGPNQSLT
;
A
#
# COMPACT_ATOMS: atom_id res chain seq x y z
N GLU A 1 23.60 -3.88 4.27
CA GLU A 1 22.67 -2.78 4.67
C GLU A 1 22.78 -1.65 3.66
N GLU A 2 22.04 -1.75 2.58
CA GLU A 2 21.94 -0.66 1.62
C GLU A 2 21.06 0.43 2.24
N SER A 3 21.63 1.56 2.56
CA SER A 3 20.89 2.79 2.81
C SER A 3 20.22 3.17 1.50
N VAL A 4 18.91 3.00 1.40
CA VAL A 4 18.15 3.51 0.26
C VAL A 4 18.22 5.03 0.34
N ASP A 5 19.15 5.63 -0.38
CA ASP A 5 19.17 7.07 -0.60
C ASP A 5 18.06 7.39 -1.59
N PHE A 6 16.93 7.89 -1.07
CA PHE A 6 15.80 8.30 -1.90
C PHE A 6 16.09 9.55 -2.74
N GLY A 7 17.31 10.11 -2.70
CA GLY A 7 17.68 11.31 -3.46
C GLY A 7 16.88 12.57 -3.14
N LEU A 8 15.96 12.50 -2.18
CA LEU A 8 15.06 13.59 -1.81
C LEU A 8 15.64 14.36 -0.63
N LYS A 9 16.60 15.25 -0.90
CA LYS A 9 16.99 16.28 0.07
C LYS A 9 16.00 17.44 0.01
N HIS A 10 14.92 17.35 0.77
CA HIS A 10 14.00 18.47 0.95
C HIS A 10 14.10 18.97 2.40
N GLN A 11 14.15 20.30 2.62
CA GLN A 11 14.32 20.91 3.95
C GLN A 11 13.21 20.51 4.95
N LYS A 12 12.05 20.03 4.45
CA LYS A 12 10.90 19.61 5.26
C LYS A 12 10.75 18.08 5.34
N LEU A 13 11.74 17.30 4.88
CA LEU A 13 11.70 15.85 4.93
C LEU A 13 12.54 15.33 6.09
N THR A 14 11.91 14.59 6.99
CA THR A 14 12.58 13.82 8.03
C THR A 14 12.45 12.33 7.74
N VAL A 15 13.56 11.63 7.61
CA VAL A 15 13.59 10.18 7.42
C VAL A 15 13.91 9.49 8.74
N ILE A 16 13.03 8.57 9.16
CA ILE A 16 13.20 7.77 10.37
C ILE A 16 13.37 6.32 9.95
N LYS A 17 14.54 5.74 10.23
CA LYS A 17 14.75 4.30 10.04
C LYS A 17 14.05 3.55 11.18
N ILE A 18 13.22 2.58 10.82
CA ILE A 18 12.51 1.73 11.78
C ILE A 18 13.12 0.32 11.79
N SER A 19 13.04 -0.35 12.92
CA SER A 19 13.43 -1.75 13.11
C SER A 19 12.20 -2.55 13.55
N GLU A 20 12.09 -3.80 13.10
CA GLU A 20 10.98 -4.68 13.47
C GLU A 20 10.91 -4.97 14.99
N ASN A 21 12.06 -4.90 15.67
CA ASN A 21 12.18 -5.21 17.09
C ASN A 21 12.18 -3.98 18.00
N ASP A 22 12.11 -2.78 17.45
CA ASP A 22 12.12 -1.54 18.21
C ASP A 22 10.98 -0.63 17.75
N ASN A 23 10.03 -0.40 18.63
CA ASN A 23 8.88 0.48 18.39
C ASN A 23 9.10 1.92 18.90
N SER A 24 10.28 2.26 19.39
CA SER A 24 10.58 3.60 19.93
C SER A 24 10.42 4.73 18.90
N TRP A 25 10.49 4.40 17.62
CA TRP A 25 10.25 5.36 16.54
C TRP A 25 8.83 5.93 16.54
N VAL A 26 7.85 5.19 17.09
CA VAL A 26 6.46 5.65 17.21
C VAL A 26 6.35 6.90 18.09
N ASP A 27 7.20 7.03 19.10
CA ASP A 27 7.21 8.18 20.00
C ASP A 27 7.75 9.46 19.35
N LYS A 28 8.47 9.30 18.23
CA LYS A 28 8.96 10.41 17.39
C LYS A 28 7.86 11.01 16.50
N LEU A 29 6.74 10.30 16.33
CA LEU A 29 5.61 10.77 15.54
C LEU A 29 4.74 11.70 16.40
N LYS A 30 4.99 12.99 16.28
CA LYS A 30 4.25 14.06 16.97
C LYS A 30 3.73 15.04 15.94
N ASP A 31 2.61 15.67 16.25
CA ASP A 31 2.01 16.73 15.40
C ASP A 31 1.78 16.27 13.95
N ILE A 32 1.25 15.05 13.79
CA ILE A 32 0.95 14.44 12.50
C ILE A 32 -0.54 14.66 12.17
N ASP A 33 -0.82 15.40 11.13
CA ASP A 33 -2.19 15.63 10.64
C ASP A 33 -2.74 14.42 9.86
N VAL A 34 -1.89 13.77 9.05
CA VAL A 34 -2.29 12.67 8.16
C VAL A 34 -1.27 11.54 8.20
N PHE A 35 -1.74 10.33 8.47
CA PHE A 35 -0.96 9.11 8.25
C PHE A 35 -1.24 8.54 6.86
N ILE A 36 -0.18 8.22 6.12
CA ILE A 36 -0.27 7.49 4.85
C ILE A 36 0.54 6.21 4.99
N SER A 37 -0.16 5.07 5.06
CA SER A 37 0.51 3.78 5.13
C SER A 37 0.55 3.11 3.76
N CYS A 38 1.77 2.86 3.28
CA CYS A 38 2.06 2.06 2.09
C CYS A 38 2.78 0.75 2.46
N LEU A 39 2.59 0.27 3.69
CA LEU A 39 3.22 -0.95 4.17
C LEU A 39 2.69 -2.18 3.44
N ALA A 40 3.59 -3.05 3.04
CA ALA A 40 3.27 -4.34 2.45
C ALA A 40 4.38 -5.36 2.73
N SER A 41 4.00 -6.58 3.10
CA SER A 41 4.92 -7.69 3.22
C SER A 41 5.60 -8.00 1.89
N ARG A 42 6.87 -8.41 1.94
CA ARG A 42 7.66 -8.72 0.74
C ARG A 42 7.59 -10.18 0.34
N SER A 43 7.62 -11.08 1.30
CA SER A 43 7.64 -12.52 1.05
C SER A 43 6.26 -13.09 0.80
N GLY A 44 5.21 -12.48 1.34
CA GLY A 44 3.86 -13.03 1.35
C GLY A 44 3.68 -14.20 2.33
N GLU A 45 4.73 -14.60 3.04
CA GLU A 45 4.67 -15.62 4.09
C GLU A 45 3.72 -15.18 5.21
N PRO A 46 2.95 -16.10 5.83
CA PRO A 46 1.95 -15.73 6.85
C PRO A 46 2.51 -14.89 8.00
N LYS A 47 3.73 -15.19 8.44
CA LYS A 47 4.39 -14.50 9.54
C LYS A 47 4.78 -13.06 9.16
N ASP A 48 5.34 -12.87 7.96
CA ASP A 48 5.70 -11.56 7.41
C ASP A 48 4.44 -10.74 7.14
N ALA A 49 3.42 -11.34 6.52
CA ALA A 49 2.14 -10.71 6.28
C ALA A 49 1.49 -10.22 7.59
N HIS A 50 1.42 -11.06 8.61
CA HIS A 50 0.87 -10.67 9.91
C HIS A 50 1.67 -9.53 10.56
N CYS A 51 2.99 -9.56 10.49
CA CYS A 51 3.84 -8.52 11.05
C CYS A 51 3.65 -7.18 10.33
N VAL A 52 3.77 -7.17 8.99
CA VAL A 52 3.83 -5.93 8.21
C VAL A 52 2.42 -5.42 7.85
N ASP A 53 1.57 -6.30 7.29
CA ASP A 53 0.26 -5.88 6.78
C ASP A 53 -0.75 -5.62 7.90
N PHE A 54 -0.57 -6.26 9.08
CA PHE A 54 -1.47 -6.08 10.21
C PHE A 54 -0.81 -5.37 11.41
N LYS A 55 0.20 -5.98 12.07
CA LYS A 55 0.73 -5.45 13.35
C LYS A 55 1.32 -4.05 13.24
N LEU A 56 2.20 -3.80 12.25
CA LEU A 56 2.81 -2.48 12.08
C LEU A 56 1.76 -1.42 11.72
N ASN A 57 0.82 -1.76 10.84
CA ASN A 57 -0.29 -0.86 10.52
C ASN A 57 -1.16 -0.57 11.76
N ASN A 58 -1.43 -1.58 12.59
CA ASN A 58 -2.18 -1.40 13.82
C ASN A 58 -1.44 -0.50 14.82
N LEU A 59 -0.11 -0.63 14.93
CA LEU A 59 0.71 0.25 15.77
C LEU A 59 0.60 1.72 15.30
N LEU A 60 0.65 1.96 13.98
CA LEU A 60 0.44 3.29 13.41
C LEU A 60 -0.97 3.81 13.69
N LEU A 61 -1.99 2.94 13.59
CA LEU A 61 -3.37 3.32 13.86
C LEU A 61 -3.60 3.72 15.33
N GLU A 62 -3.06 2.96 16.27
CA GLU A 62 -3.18 3.31 17.69
C GLU A 62 -2.43 4.63 17.99
N LYS A 63 -1.29 4.87 17.35
CA LYS A 63 -0.61 6.17 17.46
C LYS A 63 -1.44 7.30 16.86
N ALA A 64 -2.01 7.10 15.67
CA ALA A 64 -2.87 8.07 15.00
C ALA A 64 -4.09 8.45 15.87
N LYS A 65 -4.69 7.48 16.55
CA LYS A 65 -5.78 7.72 17.51
C LYS A 65 -5.30 8.51 18.73
N ALA A 66 -4.16 8.13 19.30
CA ALA A 66 -3.61 8.76 20.51
C ALA A 66 -3.27 10.25 20.32
N ILE A 67 -2.90 10.67 19.10
CA ILE A 67 -2.61 12.07 18.78
C ILE A 67 -3.78 12.76 18.06
N GLU A 68 -4.94 12.11 17.98
CA GLU A 68 -6.16 12.63 17.34
C GLU A 68 -5.91 13.12 15.90
N CYS A 69 -5.14 12.36 15.12
CA CYS A 69 -4.80 12.76 13.76
C CYS A 69 -6.07 12.91 12.89
N ALA A 70 -6.05 13.86 11.95
CA ALA A 70 -7.21 14.21 11.16
C ALA A 70 -7.63 13.09 10.19
N GLN A 71 -6.67 12.29 9.67
CA GLN A 71 -6.95 11.26 8.67
C GLN A 71 -5.91 10.14 8.63
N PHE A 72 -6.37 8.92 8.34
CA PHE A 72 -5.51 7.77 8.02
C PHE A 72 -5.79 7.29 6.59
N ILE A 73 -4.79 7.29 5.72
CA ILE A 73 -4.87 6.80 4.34
C ILE A 73 -4.13 5.48 4.26
N LEU A 74 -4.82 4.44 3.82
CA LEU A 74 -4.26 3.09 3.67
C LEU A 74 -4.15 2.72 2.19
N LEU A 75 -2.95 2.35 1.75
CA LEU A 75 -2.74 1.68 0.47
C LEU A 75 -2.91 0.17 0.65
N SER A 76 -4.09 -0.31 0.30
CA SER A 76 -4.44 -1.73 0.26
C SER A 76 -4.20 -2.33 -1.12
N ALA A 77 -5.01 -3.25 -1.58
CA ALA A 77 -4.92 -3.85 -2.90
C ALA A 77 -6.29 -4.34 -3.40
N ILE A 78 -6.54 -4.31 -4.70
CA ILE A 78 -7.80 -4.78 -5.28
C ILE A 78 -8.04 -6.29 -5.02
N CYS A 79 -6.98 -7.09 -4.95
CA CYS A 79 -7.06 -8.53 -4.79
C CYS A 79 -7.63 -8.98 -3.44
N VAL A 80 -7.74 -8.08 -2.45
CA VAL A 80 -8.37 -8.40 -1.15
C VAL A 80 -9.88 -8.62 -1.25
N GLN A 81 -10.52 -8.27 -2.37
CA GLN A 81 -11.95 -8.52 -2.60
C GLN A 81 -12.29 -10.02 -2.65
N LYS A 82 -11.33 -10.87 -3.05
CA LYS A 82 -11.43 -12.33 -3.06
C LYS A 82 -10.17 -12.93 -2.48
N PRO A 83 -9.97 -12.87 -1.15
CA PRO A 83 -8.71 -13.24 -0.52
C PRO A 83 -8.45 -14.73 -0.64
N LYS A 84 -7.21 -15.09 -0.97
CA LYS A 84 -6.72 -16.47 -1.05
C LYS A 84 -5.36 -16.64 -0.35
N LEU A 85 -4.61 -15.55 -0.19
CA LEU A 85 -3.25 -15.53 0.34
C LEU A 85 -3.22 -14.83 1.71
N ALA A 86 -2.27 -15.21 2.55
CA ALA A 86 -2.15 -14.69 3.90
C ALA A 86 -2.18 -13.16 3.97
N PHE A 87 -1.37 -12.48 3.17
CA PHE A 87 -1.33 -11.02 3.17
C PHE A 87 -2.68 -10.35 2.83
N GLN A 88 -3.52 -11.01 2.03
CA GLN A 88 -4.83 -10.46 1.66
C GLN A 88 -5.79 -10.50 2.86
N PHE A 89 -5.74 -11.58 3.65
CA PHE A 89 -6.53 -11.67 4.89
C PHE A 89 -6.05 -10.67 5.94
N GLU A 90 -4.73 -10.50 6.09
CA GLU A 90 -4.16 -9.54 7.04
C GLU A 90 -4.49 -8.09 6.66
N LYS A 91 -4.43 -7.75 5.38
CA LYS A 91 -4.90 -6.43 4.89
C LYS A 91 -6.38 -6.20 5.18
N LEU A 92 -7.24 -7.19 4.93
CA LEU A 92 -8.67 -7.09 5.24
C LEU A 92 -8.93 -6.92 6.73
N ALA A 93 -8.22 -7.68 7.58
CA ALA A 93 -8.33 -7.55 9.02
C ALA A 93 -7.95 -6.14 9.49
N PHE A 94 -6.90 -5.55 8.90
CA PHE A 94 -6.53 -4.18 9.20
C PHE A 94 -7.52 -3.16 8.64
N GLU A 95 -8.02 -3.34 7.42
CA GLU A 95 -9.09 -2.47 6.87
C GLU A 95 -10.31 -2.42 7.79
N GLU A 96 -10.72 -3.55 8.36
CA GLU A 96 -11.83 -3.63 9.30
C GLU A 96 -11.54 -2.84 10.59
N ARG A 97 -10.33 -2.99 11.15
CA ARG A 97 -9.92 -2.19 12.32
C ARG A 97 -9.92 -0.69 12.02
N LEU A 98 -9.39 -0.29 10.86
CA LEU A 98 -9.35 1.11 10.45
C LEU A 98 -10.76 1.69 10.28
N ARG A 99 -11.68 0.95 9.68
CA ARG A 99 -13.08 1.36 9.51
C ARG A 99 -13.79 1.59 10.84
N ASN A 100 -13.47 0.78 11.84
CA ASN A 100 -14.07 0.83 13.18
C ASN A 100 -13.30 1.73 14.16
N SER A 101 -12.24 2.44 13.70
CA SER A 101 -11.37 3.23 14.56
C SER A 101 -11.95 4.57 15.04
N GLY A 102 -12.99 5.06 14.38
CA GLY A 102 -13.53 6.41 14.59
C GLY A 102 -12.84 7.52 13.79
N LEU A 103 -11.60 7.29 13.29
CA LEU A 103 -10.88 8.26 12.48
C LEU A 103 -11.52 8.46 11.10
N ASN A 104 -11.23 9.59 10.46
CA ASN A 104 -11.44 9.69 9.02
C ASN A 104 -10.41 8.83 8.31
N PHE A 105 -10.84 8.04 7.35
CA PHE A 105 -9.95 7.17 6.60
C PHE A 105 -10.23 7.23 5.09
N SER A 106 -9.24 6.85 4.30
CA SER A 106 -9.39 6.50 2.88
C SER A 106 -8.63 5.20 2.63
N ILE A 107 -9.34 4.15 2.22
CA ILE A 107 -8.73 2.85 1.89
C ILE A 107 -8.65 2.75 0.38
N ILE A 108 -7.44 2.78 -0.15
CA ILE A 108 -7.19 2.76 -1.59
C ILE A 108 -6.85 1.33 -1.99
N ARG A 109 -7.60 0.77 -2.95
CA ARG A 109 -7.39 -0.57 -3.49
C ARG A 109 -6.96 -0.49 -4.95
N PRO A 110 -5.65 -0.29 -5.22
CA PRO A 110 -5.14 -0.22 -6.59
C PRO A 110 -5.17 -1.59 -7.26
N THR A 111 -5.24 -1.56 -8.59
CA THR A 111 -4.94 -2.70 -9.45
C THR A 111 -3.44 -2.95 -9.53
N ALA A 112 -2.99 -3.87 -10.39
CA ALA A 112 -1.58 -4.14 -10.59
C ALA A 112 -0.81 -2.90 -11.03
N TYR A 113 0.44 -2.78 -10.60
CA TYR A 113 1.34 -1.73 -11.08
C TYR A 113 1.99 -2.14 -12.39
N PHE A 114 2.29 -1.18 -13.28
CA PHE A 114 3.07 -1.47 -14.49
C PHE A 114 4.40 -2.17 -14.17
N LYS A 115 5.06 -1.78 -13.09
CA LYS A 115 6.29 -2.42 -12.63
C LYS A 115 6.11 -3.91 -12.31
N SER A 116 4.97 -4.31 -11.76
CA SER A 116 4.67 -5.73 -11.48
C SER A 116 4.53 -6.55 -12.76
N LEU A 117 4.04 -5.93 -13.84
CA LEU A 117 3.90 -6.58 -15.15
C LEU A 117 5.24 -6.69 -15.89
N SER A 118 6.20 -5.84 -15.57
CA SER A 118 7.51 -5.81 -16.20
C SER A 118 8.48 -6.92 -15.76
N GLY A 119 8.06 -7.78 -14.81
CA GLY A 119 8.95 -8.78 -14.19
C GLY A 119 9.58 -9.80 -15.14
N GLN A 120 9.00 -10.02 -16.33
CA GLN A 120 9.55 -10.93 -17.34
C GLN A 120 10.41 -10.24 -18.40
N ILE A 121 10.45 -8.90 -18.45
CA ILE A 121 11.14 -8.15 -19.51
C ILE A 121 12.63 -8.53 -19.60
N GLU A 122 13.31 -8.60 -18.47
CA GLU A 122 14.74 -8.98 -18.45
C GLU A 122 15.00 -10.41 -18.91
N ASN A 123 14.07 -11.33 -18.64
CA ASN A 123 14.16 -12.69 -19.13
C ASN A 123 13.96 -12.73 -20.65
N ILE A 124 12.99 -11.97 -21.16
CA ILE A 124 12.75 -11.86 -22.63
C ILE A 124 13.96 -11.27 -23.34
N LYS A 125 14.55 -10.20 -22.81
CA LYS A 125 15.79 -9.61 -23.34
C LYS A 125 16.95 -10.59 -23.41
N LYS A 126 16.98 -11.57 -22.52
CA LYS A 126 17.96 -12.67 -22.49
C LYS A 126 17.59 -13.87 -23.37
N GLY A 127 16.58 -13.72 -24.22
CA GLY A 127 16.10 -14.79 -25.11
C GLY A 127 15.31 -15.89 -24.44
N LYS A 128 14.88 -15.72 -23.16
CA LYS A 128 14.03 -16.69 -22.48
C LYS A 128 12.58 -16.56 -22.94
N PRO A 129 11.80 -17.66 -22.95
CA PRO A 129 10.41 -17.61 -23.35
C PRO A 129 9.58 -16.77 -22.37
N TYR A 130 8.58 -16.08 -22.90
CA TYR A 130 7.54 -15.45 -22.07
C TYR A 130 6.64 -16.51 -21.46
N ILE A 131 6.46 -16.47 -20.16
CA ILE A 131 5.63 -17.43 -19.42
C ILE A 131 4.28 -16.80 -19.13
N TYR A 132 3.21 -17.44 -19.56
CA TYR A 132 1.83 -17.08 -19.24
C TYR A 132 1.02 -18.32 -18.87
N PHE A 133 -0.07 -18.15 -18.16
CA PHE A 133 -0.93 -19.23 -17.70
C PHE A 133 -2.20 -19.33 -18.56
N GLY A 134 -2.56 -20.57 -18.94
CA GLY A 134 -3.74 -20.83 -19.74
C GLY A 134 -3.59 -20.34 -21.20
N ASP A 135 -4.63 -19.73 -21.72
CA ASP A 135 -4.71 -19.20 -23.10
C ASP A 135 -4.35 -17.71 -23.19
N GLY A 136 -3.88 -17.12 -22.10
CA GLY A 136 -3.57 -15.68 -22.00
C GLY A 136 -4.79 -14.77 -21.78
N LYS A 137 -6.00 -15.33 -21.68
CA LYS A 137 -7.25 -14.57 -21.51
C LYS A 137 -7.91 -14.72 -20.16
N LEU A 138 -7.29 -15.49 -19.26
CA LEU A 138 -7.85 -15.82 -17.94
C LEU A 138 -7.92 -14.64 -16.98
N THR A 139 -7.10 -13.61 -17.21
CA THR A 139 -7.01 -12.46 -16.31
C THR A 139 -7.04 -11.17 -17.11
N GLN A 140 -7.72 -10.18 -16.57
CA GLN A 140 -7.72 -8.81 -17.09
C GLN A 140 -7.31 -7.85 -15.99
N CYS A 141 -6.50 -6.87 -16.31
CA CYS A 141 -6.16 -5.81 -15.38
C CYS A 141 -6.05 -4.44 -16.06
N ASN A 142 -6.31 -3.40 -15.30
CA ASN A 142 -6.07 -2.01 -15.69
C ASN A 142 -4.86 -1.52 -14.90
N PRO A 143 -3.63 -1.75 -15.35
CA PRO A 143 -2.46 -1.39 -14.57
C PRO A 143 -2.40 0.12 -14.35
N ILE A 144 -1.95 0.52 -13.17
CA ILE A 144 -1.80 1.93 -12.77
C ILE A 144 -0.32 2.28 -12.64
N SER A 145 0.03 3.51 -13.02
CA SER A 145 1.38 4.04 -12.79
C SER A 145 1.56 4.46 -11.33
N GLU A 146 2.79 4.36 -10.83
CA GLU A 146 3.14 4.84 -9.49
C GLU A 146 2.87 6.35 -9.35
N LYS A 147 3.04 7.11 -10.43
CA LYS A 147 2.76 8.56 -10.47
C LYS A 147 1.27 8.85 -10.29
N ASP A 148 0.41 8.19 -11.08
CA ASP A 148 -1.03 8.44 -11.01
C ASP A 148 -1.59 8.00 -9.66
N LEU A 149 -1.11 6.86 -9.15
CA LEU A 149 -1.49 6.39 -7.82
C LEU A 149 -1.06 7.39 -6.73
N SER A 150 0.15 7.93 -6.80
CA SER A 150 0.64 8.93 -5.83
C SER A 150 -0.21 10.20 -5.86
N LEU A 151 -0.56 10.69 -7.04
CA LEU A 151 -1.45 11.85 -7.19
C LEU A 151 -2.85 11.57 -6.62
N PHE A 152 -3.35 10.35 -6.83
CA PHE A 152 -4.64 9.95 -6.25
C PHE A 152 -4.58 9.88 -4.71
N ILE A 153 -3.52 9.30 -4.14
CA ILE A 153 -3.29 9.27 -2.67
C ILE A 153 -3.29 10.70 -2.13
N LEU A 154 -2.53 11.61 -2.74
CA LEU A 154 -2.46 13.01 -2.31
C LEU A 154 -3.82 13.71 -2.40
N SER A 155 -4.61 13.41 -3.43
CA SER A 155 -5.96 13.97 -3.55
C SER A 155 -6.91 13.51 -2.44
N CYS A 156 -6.65 12.38 -1.78
CA CYS A 156 -7.45 11.91 -0.65
C CYS A 156 -7.25 12.78 0.61
N ILE A 157 -6.17 13.56 0.70
CA ILE A 157 -5.92 14.45 1.84
C ILE A 157 -6.93 15.60 1.84
N SER A 158 -7.12 16.26 0.71
CA SER A 158 -7.93 17.46 0.59
C SER A 158 -9.40 17.20 0.22
N ASP A 159 -9.68 16.11 -0.49
CA ASP A 159 -11.03 15.79 -0.97
C ASP A 159 -11.81 14.98 0.06
N LYS A 160 -12.61 15.67 0.87
CA LYS A 160 -13.48 15.03 1.89
C LYS A 160 -14.48 14.04 1.31
N ASN A 161 -14.80 14.09 0.01
CA ASN A 161 -15.65 13.11 -0.64
C ASN A 161 -15.00 11.72 -0.72
N LYS A 162 -13.69 11.62 -0.50
CA LYS A 162 -12.93 10.38 -0.44
C LYS A 162 -12.77 9.82 0.98
N TRP A 163 -13.25 10.53 1.98
CA TRP A 163 -13.16 10.12 3.37
C TRP A 163 -14.21 9.07 3.72
N LYS A 164 -13.85 8.17 4.65
CA LYS A 164 -14.67 7.03 5.10
C LYS A 164 -15.11 6.11 3.96
N LYS A 165 -14.24 5.99 2.94
CA LYS A 165 -14.51 5.19 1.74
C LYS A 165 -13.42 4.20 1.43
N ILE A 166 -13.83 3.10 0.78
CA ILE A 166 -12.96 2.17 0.07
C ILE A 166 -12.97 2.58 -1.39
N LEU A 167 -11.79 2.85 -1.94
CA LEU A 167 -11.58 3.49 -3.24
C LEU A 167 -10.79 2.55 -4.17
N PRO A 168 -11.49 1.70 -4.96
CA PRO A 168 -10.82 0.95 -6.02
C PRO A 168 -10.29 1.92 -7.07
N ILE A 169 -9.07 1.68 -7.56
CA ILE A 169 -8.47 2.49 -8.62
C ILE A 169 -7.63 1.63 -9.57
N GLY A 170 -7.73 1.91 -10.85
CA GLY A 170 -6.90 1.35 -11.91
C GLY A 170 -6.48 2.43 -12.89
N GLY A 171 -5.71 2.06 -13.89
CA GLY A 171 -5.35 2.96 -14.97
C GLY A 171 -6.57 3.40 -15.79
N PRO A 172 -6.47 4.53 -16.52
CA PRO A 172 -7.59 5.12 -17.24
C PRO A 172 -7.96 4.37 -18.54
N ASN A 173 -7.08 3.51 -19.03
CA ASN A 173 -7.25 2.81 -20.29
C ASN A 173 -8.11 1.54 -20.15
N GLN A 174 -8.46 0.94 -21.29
CA GLN A 174 -9.13 -0.36 -21.30
C GLN A 174 -8.27 -1.43 -20.63
N SER A 175 -8.93 -2.43 -20.04
CA SER A 175 -8.24 -3.56 -19.42
C SER A 175 -7.37 -4.31 -20.42
N LEU A 176 -6.17 -4.67 -19.99
CA LEU A 176 -5.25 -5.52 -20.71
C LEU A 176 -5.55 -6.99 -20.36
N THR A 177 -5.52 -7.86 -21.36
CA THR A 177 -5.59 -9.33 -21.20
C THR A 177 -4.21 -9.94 -21.20
#